data_9c35ac2fba29933e746ded4feb967b7e
#
_entry.id   9c35ac2fba29933e746ded4feb967b7e
#
_cell.length_a   1.000
_cell.length_b   1.000
_cell.length_c   1.000
_cell.angle_alpha   90.00
_cell.angle_beta   90.00
_cell.angle_gamma   90.00
#
_symmetry.space_group_name_H-M   'P 1'
#
loop_
_entity.id
_entity.type
_entity.pdbx_description
1 polymer ?
#
loop_
_entity_poly.entity_id
_entity_poly.type
_entity_poly.pdbx_seq_one_letter_code
_entity_poly.pdbx_strand_id
1 'polypeptide(L)'
;HWNVLLRARAIENECIVFGVNRIGVDNNKIKYEESSVMVLPDGSIEAAYFASPNFSIYEINKYQVEEYRNNFPMIKDKRHCLYEDILRENNQRNSNEK
;
A
#
# COMPACT_ATOMS: atom_id res chain seq x y z
N HIS A 1 10.39 7.67 7.53
CA HIS A 1 9.25 7.99 6.64
C HIS A 1 8.92 6.87 5.65
N TRP A 2 9.92 6.13 5.21
CA TRP A 2 9.78 5.03 4.24
C TRP A 2 8.78 3.98 4.68
N ASN A 3 9.03 3.37 5.85
CA ASN A 3 8.16 2.30 6.35
C ASN A 3 6.74 2.79 6.69
N VAL A 4 6.63 4.00 7.23
CA VAL A 4 5.32 4.60 7.56
C VAL A 4 4.47 4.78 6.30
N LEU A 5 5.06 5.28 5.23
CA LEU A 5 4.35 5.48 3.95
C LEU A 5 3.93 4.16 3.33
N LEU A 6 4.81 3.15 3.32
CA LEU A 6 4.49 1.83 2.78
C LEU A 6 3.36 1.16 3.57
N ARG A 7 3.39 1.26 4.89
CA ARG A 7 2.35 0.71 5.75
C ARG A 7 1.01 1.40 5.51
N ALA A 8 1.01 2.72 5.38
CA ALA A 8 -0.19 3.48 5.07
C ALA A 8 -0.80 3.06 3.73
N ARG A 9 0.03 2.89 2.71
CA ARG A 9 -0.44 2.44 1.39
C ARG A 9 -1.05 1.04 1.43
N ALA A 10 -0.45 0.13 2.18
CA ALA A 10 -0.97 -1.23 2.33
C ALA A 10 -2.33 -1.22 3.01
N ILE A 11 -2.48 -0.46 4.09
CA ILE A 11 -3.73 -0.35 4.84
C ILE A 11 -4.82 0.32 4.00
N GLU A 12 -4.53 1.45 3.38
CA GLU A 12 -5.50 2.19 2.55
C GLU A 12 -6.05 1.37 1.40
N ASN A 13 -5.20 0.57 0.77
CA ASN A 13 -5.57 -0.19 -0.42
C ASN A 13 -5.87 -1.65 -0.14
N GLU A 14 -5.76 -2.08 1.12
CA GLU A 14 -5.94 -3.48 1.55
C GLU A 14 -5.19 -4.45 0.64
N CYS A 15 -3.91 -4.15 0.40
CA CYS A 15 -3.07 -4.93 -0.49
C CYS A 15 -1.69 -5.17 0.12
N ILE A 16 -0.96 -6.10 -0.50
CA ILE A 16 0.46 -6.29 -0.18
C ILE A 16 1.26 -5.22 -0.91
N VAL A 17 2.15 -4.57 -0.19
CA VAL A 17 3.05 -3.56 -0.75
C VAL A 17 4.49 -4.03 -0.60
N PHE A 18 5.21 -4.05 -1.70
CA PHE A 18 6.66 -4.24 -1.70
C PHE A 18 7.33 -2.90 -1.86
N GLY A 19 8.13 -2.53 -0.88
CA GLY A 19 9.01 -1.39 -1.00
C GLY A 19 10.42 -1.88 -1.28
N VAL A 20 10.93 -1.61 -2.47
CA VAL A 20 12.27 -2.02 -2.86
C VAL A 20 13.15 -0.80 -2.98
N ASN A 21 14.26 -0.81 -2.23
CA ASN A 21 15.22 0.27 -2.28
C ASN A 21 16.60 -0.27 -2.68
N ARG A 22 17.39 0.60 -3.27
CA ARG A 22 18.77 0.21 -3.62
C ARG A 22 19.65 0.18 -2.38
N ILE A 23 20.69 -0.63 -2.45
CA ILE A 23 21.75 -0.67 -1.44
C ILE A 23 23.07 -0.22 -2.10
N GLY A 24 24.02 0.21 -1.28
CA GLY A 24 25.33 0.63 -1.74
C GLY A 24 25.54 2.15 -1.68
N VAL A 25 26.49 2.63 -2.48
CA VAL A 25 26.85 4.05 -2.53
C VAL A 25 26.69 4.53 -3.97
N ASP A 26 26.00 5.65 -4.15
CA ASP A 26 25.84 6.25 -5.47
C ASP A 26 27.05 7.13 -5.88
N ASN A 27 26.97 7.73 -7.08
CA ASN A 27 28.02 8.59 -7.60
C ASN A 27 28.24 9.86 -6.77
N ASN A 28 27.27 10.24 -5.97
CA ASN A 28 27.34 11.39 -5.05
C ASN A 28 27.82 10.99 -3.66
N LYS A 29 28.25 9.75 -3.48
CA LYS A 29 28.70 9.17 -2.21
C LYS A 29 27.60 9.06 -1.15
N ILE A 30 26.35 9.06 -1.55
CA ILE A 30 25.22 8.82 -0.65
C ILE A 30 25.12 7.32 -0.41
N LYS A 31 25.18 6.92 0.86
CA LYS A 31 25.06 5.52 1.25
C LYS A 31 23.59 5.15 1.41
N TYR A 32 23.16 4.09 0.71
CA TYR A 32 21.82 3.53 0.85
C TYR A 32 21.88 2.25 1.68
N GLU A 33 21.07 2.20 2.71
CA GLU A 33 20.95 1.02 3.56
C GLU A 33 19.82 0.10 3.05
N GLU A 34 19.91 -1.18 3.43
CA GLU A 34 18.85 -2.14 3.11
C GLU A 34 17.56 -1.74 3.83
N SER A 35 16.58 -1.34 3.06
CA SER A 35 15.28 -0.94 3.58
C SER A 35 14.11 -1.54 2.79
N SER A 36 14.39 -2.55 1.96
CA SER A 36 13.34 -3.25 1.22
C SER A 36 12.49 -4.08 2.16
N VAL A 37 11.17 -3.97 2.03
CA VAL A 37 10.23 -4.62 2.92
C VAL A 37 9.00 -5.10 2.16
N MET A 38 8.34 -6.11 2.71
CA MET A 38 6.98 -6.50 2.33
C MET A 38 6.02 -6.11 3.44
N VAL A 39 4.94 -5.43 3.09
CA VAL A 39 3.91 -5.01 4.04
C VAL A 39 2.59 -5.69 3.68
N LEU A 40 1.96 -6.29 4.67
CA LEU A 40 0.67 -6.93 4.54
C LEU A 40 -0.49 -5.92 4.59
N PRO A 41 -1.69 -6.31 4.16
CA PRO A 41 -2.85 -5.40 4.14
C PRO A 41 -3.22 -4.79 5.49
N ASP A 42 -2.86 -5.43 6.60
CA ASP A 42 -3.09 -4.91 7.95
C ASP A 42 -2.00 -3.91 8.40
N GLY A 43 -1.00 -3.66 7.57
CA GLY A 43 0.12 -2.79 7.87
C GLY A 43 1.29 -3.47 8.56
N SER A 44 1.22 -4.77 8.84
CA SER A 44 2.34 -5.50 9.43
C SER A 44 3.45 -5.74 8.41
N ILE A 45 4.69 -5.70 8.89
CA ILE A 45 5.87 -5.96 8.06
C ILE A 45 6.21 -7.44 8.16
N GLU A 46 6.32 -8.09 7.01
CA GLU A 46 6.64 -9.51 6.91
C GLU A 46 8.10 -9.71 6.60
N ALA A 47 8.74 -10.66 7.30
CA ALA A 47 10.12 -11.02 7.04
C ALA A 47 10.25 -11.80 5.73
N ALA A 48 11.40 -11.68 5.08
CA ALA A 48 11.72 -12.48 3.91
C ALA A 48 11.82 -13.97 4.29
N TYR A 49 11.31 -14.83 3.41
CA TYR A 49 11.47 -16.27 3.54
C TYR A 49 12.95 -16.67 3.41
N PHE A 50 13.64 -16.03 2.48
CA PHE A 50 15.07 -16.20 2.26
C PHE A 50 15.66 -14.84 1.89
N ALA A 51 16.82 -14.51 2.43
CA ALA A 51 17.51 -13.27 2.12
C ALA A 51 18.99 -13.53 1.80
N SER A 52 19.47 -12.91 0.74
CA SER A 52 20.89 -12.86 0.38
C SER A 52 21.31 -11.41 0.17
N PRO A 53 22.63 -11.13 0.02
CA PRO A 53 23.05 -9.75 -0.24
C PRO A 53 22.46 -9.11 -1.49
N ASN A 54 22.06 -9.92 -2.48
CA ASN A 54 21.62 -9.42 -3.77
C ASN A 54 20.10 -9.54 -4.00
N PHE A 55 19.41 -10.38 -3.22
CA PHE A 55 17.98 -10.58 -3.40
C PHE A 55 17.33 -11.10 -2.12
N SER A 56 16.00 -10.95 -2.06
CA SER A 56 15.19 -11.53 -0.99
C SER A 56 13.98 -12.22 -1.62
N ILE A 57 13.55 -13.31 -1.01
CA ILE A 57 12.39 -14.07 -1.45
C ILE A 57 11.31 -13.94 -0.38
N TYR A 58 10.12 -13.55 -0.79
CA TYR A 58 8.95 -13.44 0.08
C TYR A 58 7.89 -14.44 -0.35
N GLU A 59 7.22 -15.02 0.62
CA GLU A 59 6.09 -15.92 0.38
C GLU A 59 4.80 -15.12 0.41
N ILE A 60 3.98 -15.24 -0.63
CA ILE A 60 2.70 -14.55 -0.76
C ILE A 60 1.59 -15.58 -0.79
N ASN A 61 0.58 -15.37 0.08
CA ASN A 61 -0.65 -16.15 0.06
C ASN A 61 -1.81 -15.25 -0.33
N LYS A 62 -2.31 -15.41 -1.55
CA LYS A 62 -3.38 -14.56 -2.06
C LYS A 62 -4.71 -14.77 -1.32
N TYR A 63 -4.94 -15.95 -0.77
CA TYR A 63 -6.14 -16.21 0.03
C TYR A 63 -6.18 -15.40 1.31
N GLN A 64 -5.02 -15.16 1.90
CA GLN A 64 -4.89 -14.32 3.09
C GLN A 64 -5.32 -12.88 2.81
N VAL A 65 -4.96 -12.35 1.64
CA VAL A 65 -5.36 -11.01 1.21
C VAL A 65 -6.87 -10.96 0.92
N GLU A 66 -7.39 -11.95 0.21
CA GLU A 66 -8.81 -12.04 -0.10
C GLU A 66 -9.65 -12.17 1.16
N GLU A 67 -9.22 -13.00 2.10
CA GLU A 67 -9.88 -13.16 3.39
C GLU A 67 -9.90 -11.86 4.18
N TYR A 68 -8.78 -11.15 4.22
CA TYR A 68 -8.70 -9.86 4.88
C TYR A 68 -9.68 -8.85 4.28
N ARG A 69 -9.76 -8.76 2.96
CA ARG A 69 -10.69 -7.88 2.26
C ARG A 69 -12.14 -8.23 2.49
N ASN A 70 -12.45 -9.53 2.59
CA ASN A 70 -13.79 -9.99 2.87
C ASN A 70 -14.23 -9.67 4.31
N ASN A 71 -13.30 -9.76 5.26
CA ASN A 71 -13.57 -9.46 6.66
C ASN A 71 -13.61 -7.95 6.94
N PHE A 72 -12.90 -7.17 6.14
CA PHE A 72 -12.81 -5.71 6.31
C PHE A 72 -13.05 -5.00 4.97
N PRO A 73 -14.28 -4.99 4.46
CA PRO A 73 -14.57 -4.41 3.13
C PRO A 73 -14.61 -2.88 3.13
N MET A 74 -13.74 -2.24 3.90
CA MET A 74 -13.75 -0.79 4.10
C MET A 74 -13.45 0.02 2.84
N ILE A 75 -12.56 -0.48 1.98
CA ILE A 75 -12.17 0.26 0.77
C ILE A 75 -13.33 0.33 -0.21
N LYS A 76 -13.99 -0.80 -0.45
CA LYS A 76 -15.14 -0.85 -1.36
C LYS A 76 -16.23 0.10 -0.90
N ASP A 77 -16.55 0.07 0.39
CA ASP A 77 -17.60 0.92 0.96
C ASP A 77 -17.19 2.39 0.98
N LYS A 78 -15.94 2.69 1.37
CA LYS A 78 -15.42 4.05 1.38
C LYS A 78 -15.39 4.68 -0.01
N ARG A 79 -14.87 3.97 -0.99
CA ARG A 79 -14.80 4.48 -2.36
C ARG A 79 -16.18 4.71 -2.94
N HIS A 80 -17.09 3.81 -2.69
CA HIS A 80 -18.47 3.94 -3.16
C HIS A 80 -19.13 5.17 -2.54
N CYS A 81 -19.04 5.34 -1.24
CA CYS A 81 -19.56 6.52 -0.54
C CYS A 81 -18.91 7.82 -1.03
N LEU A 82 -17.61 7.81 -1.23
CA LEU A 82 -16.87 8.98 -1.72
C LEU A 82 -17.34 9.37 -3.12
N TYR A 83 -17.50 8.42 -4.02
CA TYR A 83 -17.98 8.69 -5.38
C TYR A 83 -19.42 9.20 -5.38
N GLU A 84 -20.28 8.65 -4.54
CA GLU A 84 -21.64 9.15 -4.39
C GLU A 84 -21.67 10.59 -3.91
N ASP A 85 -20.85 10.94 -2.92
CA ASP A 85 -20.75 12.29 -2.38
C ASP A 85 -20.25 13.27 -3.44
N ILE A 86 -19.23 12.90 -4.20
CA ILE A 86 -18.71 13.71 -5.31
C ILE A 86 -19.79 13.95 -6.36
N LEU A 87 -20.52 12.93 -6.74
CA LEU A 87 -21.60 13.05 -7.71
C LEU A 87 -22.73 13.95 -7.21
N ARG A 88 -23.10 13.87 -5.95
CA ARG A 88 -24.09 14.75 -5.33
C ARG A 88 -23.64 16.21 -5.36
N GLU A 89 -22.40 16.49 -4.99
CA GLU A 89 -21.83 17.83 -5.03
C GLU A 89 -21.84 18.40 -6.45
N ASN A 90 -21.45 17.62 -7.43
CA ASN A 90 -21.47 18.03 -8.82
C ASN A 90 -22.88 18.33 -9.31
N ASN A 91 -23.87 17.53 -8.94
CA ASN A 91 -25.26 17.76 -9.31
C ASN A 91 -25.81 19.02 -8.65
N GLN A 92 -25.46 19.29 -7.41
CA GLN A 92 -25.85 20.51 -6.72
C GLN A 92 -25.24 21.76 -7.36
N ARG A 93 -23.96 21.70 -7.73
CA ARG A 93 -23.29 22.79 -8.45
C ARG A 93 -23.96 23.07 -9.78
N ASN A 94 -24.24 22.05 -10.55
CA ASN A 94 -24.91 22.20 -11.84
C ASN A 94 -26.32 22.81 -11.68
N SER A 95 -27.04 22.47 -10.62
CA SER A 95 -28.34 23.05 -10.32
C SER A 95 -28.25 24.52 -9.91
N ASN A 96 -27.18 24.92 -9.22
CA ASN A 96 -26.95 26.30 -8.77
C ASN A 96 -26.45 27.22 -9.88
N GLU A 97 -25.78 26.67 -10.89
CA GLU A 97 -25.27 27.42 -12.04
C GLU A 97 -26.34 27.75 -13.07
N LYS A 98 -27.49 27.12 -12.96
CA LYS A 98 -28.64 27.40 -13.84
C LYS A 98 -29.52 28.51 -13.28
#